data_48cdfa7812d0e6afa09aef4caf418e74
#
_entry.id   48cdfa7812d0e6afa09aef4caf418e74
#
_cell.length_a   1.000
_cell.length_b   1.000
_cell.length_c   1.000
_cell.angle_alpha   90.00
_cell.angle_beta   90.00
_cell.angle_gamma   90.00
#
_symmetry.space_group_name_H-M   'P 1'
#
loop_
_entity.id
_entity.type
_entity.pdbx_description
1 polymer ?
#
loop_
_entity_poly.entity_id
_entity_poly.type
_entity_poly.pdbx_seq_one_letter_code
_entity_poly.pdbx_strand_id
1 'polypeptide(L)'
;MNEFQTTKQWLATELGSYYSQEEAEYIARILLEEAFGQPYPMLVVSDGKVNQKIDLLKGWLSRLLGHEPLQYVLGHTSFCGMDLYVSSGVLIPRPETEELCYIIRSRGHLFPGATSIDLCTGSGAIALFMAKCGAKVEAIDISPHALSVAEKNIHRYGLEIDLQRADLFDAHFSPKCQQYDLVVSNPPYVLNKERMEMEPHVLETEPEMALFVPDDDPILFYRRIKELYNNSKVLAFEINPLCVGELRELFYDRKVEFIEDFNGKTRYLIVT
;
A
#
# COMPACT_ATOMS: atom_id res chain seq x y z
N MET A 1 -25.09 -20.05 22.87
CA MET A 1 -24.30 -19.08 22.11
C MET A 1 -23.98 -17.94 23.08
N ASN A 2 -22.71 -17.57 23.24
CA ASN A 2 -22.34 -16.46 24.12
C ASN A 2 -22.53 -15.09 23.43
N GLU A 3 -22.35 -13.97 24.17
CA GLU A 3 -22.55 -12.62 23.62
C GLU A 3 -21.68 -12.34 22.38
N PHE A 4 -20.42 -12.79 22.35
CA PHE A 4 -19.51 -12.59 21.20
C PHE A 4 -19.97 -13.33 19.95
N GLN A 5 -20.46 -14.58 20.11
CA GLN A 5 -20.99 -15.35 18.99
C GLN A 5 -22.24 -14.69 18.40
N THR A 6 -23.15 -14.23 19.29
CA THR A 6 -24.37 -13.53 18.88
C THR A 6 -24.05 -12.22 18.18
N THR A 7 -23.07 -11.46 18.69
CA THR A 7 -22.65 -10.19 18.10
C THR A 7 -21.93 -10.41 16.76
N LYS A 8 -21.07 -11.43 16.64
CA LYS A 8 -20.46 -11.80 15.36
C LYS A 8 -21.54 -12.09 14.32
N GLN A 9 -22.54 -12.90 14.69
CA GLN A 9 -23.62 -13.25 13.76
C GLN A 9 -24.45 -12.03 13.36
N TRP A 10 -24.75 -11.13 14.30
CA TRP A 10 -25.43 -9.87 13.99
C TRP A 10 -24.61 -9.02 13.01
N LEU A 11 -23.34 -8.77 13.29
CA LEU A 11 -22.45 -8.00 12.39
C LEU A 11 -22.38 -8.64 11.00
N ALA A 12 -22.18 -9.95 10.91
CA ALA A 12 -22.12 -10.67 9.64
C ALA A 12 -23.45 -10.60 8.87
N THR A 13 -24.60 -10.64 9.57
CA THR A 13 -25.91 -10.50 8.93
C THR A 13 -26.11 -9.13 8.32
N GLU A 14 -25.77 -8.05 9.05
CA GLU A 14 -25.85 -6.68 8.53
C GLU A 14 -24.90 -6.45 7.33
N LEU A 15 -23.65 -6.94 7.44
CA LEU A 15 -22.64 -6.84 6.37
C LEU A 15 -23.01 -7.69 5.14
N GLY A 16 -23.77 -8.77 5.32
CA GLY A 16 -24.18 -9.66 4.22
C GLY A 16 -25.10 -9.02 3.17
N SER A 17 -25.58 -7.80 3.43
CA SER A 17 -26.27 -6.98 2.42
C SER A 17 -25.31 -6.45 1.34
N TYR A 18 -23.99 -6.42 1.62
CA TYR A 18 -23.00 -5.81 0.78
C TYR A 18 -21.80 -6.73 0.44
N TYR A 19 -21.39 -7.55 1.41
CA TYR A 19 -20.28 -8.48 1.28
C TYR A 19 -20.78 -9.91 1.07
N SER A 20 -19.96 -10.79 0.50
CA SER A 20 -20.23 -12.22 0.50
C SER A 20 -20.34 -12.75 1.93
N GLN A 21 -21.01 -13.88 2.12
CA GLN A 21 -21.18 -14.45 3.47
C GLN A 21 -19.83 -14.71 4.16
N GLU A 22 -18.86 -15.26 3.43
CA GLU A 22 -17.53 -15.57 3.96
C GLU A 22 -16.77 -14.31 4.38
N GLU A 23 -16.84 -13.27 3.55
CA GLU A 23 -16.21 -11.99 3.80
C GLU A 23 -16.87 -11.24 4.98
N ALA A 24 -18.20 -11.20 5.03
CA ALA A 24 -18.97 -10.62 6.13
C ALA A 24 -18.62 -11.28 7.47
N GLU A 25 -18.50 -12.62 7.50
CA GLU A 25 -18.09 -13.36 8.70
C GLU A 25 -16.62 -13.08 9.09
N TYR A 26 -15.76 -12.94 8.11
CA TYR A 26 -14.36 -12.57 8.32
C TYR A 26 -14.26 -11.16 8.90
N ILE A 27 -14.91 -10.17 8.30
CA ILE A 27 -14.94 -8.78 8.77
C ILE A 27 -15.52 -8.72 10.19
N ALA A 28 -16.66 -9.37 10.45
CA ALA A 28 -17.28 -9.39 11.77
C ALA A 28 -16.33 -9.94 12.85
N ARG A 29 -15.53 -10.95 12.52
CA ARG A 29 -14.49 -11.48 13.40
C ARG A 29 -13.41 -10.44 13.68
N ILE A 30 -12.86 -9.80 12.63
CA ILE A 30 -11.82 -8.78 12.76
C ILE A 30 -12.29 -7.61 13.62
N LEU A 31 -13.53 -7.11 13.41
CA LEU A 31 -14.09 -6.03 14.22
C LEU A 31 -14.11 -6.37 15.72
N LEU A 32 -14.45 -7.62 16.07
CA LEU A 32 -14.42 -8.06 17.46
C LEU A 32 -13.00 -8.19 17.99
N GLU A 33 -12.09 -8.80 17.25
CA GLU A 33 -10.68 -8.93 17.62
C GLU A 33 -10.07 -7.55 17.89
N GLU A 34 -10.33 -6.59 17.02
CA GLU A 34 -9.83 -5.22 17.12
C GLU A 34 -10.47 -4.46 18.31
N ALA A 35 -11.79 -4.54 18.47
CA ALA A 35 -12.47 -3.86 19.55
C ALA A 35 -12.01 -4.31 20.94
N PHE A 36 -11.66 -5.57 21.09
CA PHE A 36 -11.29 -6.16 22.38
C PHE A 36 -9.79 -6.46 22.53
N GLY A 37 -8.99 -6.29 21.49
CA GLY A 37 -7.54 -6.54 21.51
C GLY A 37 -7.16 -8.00 21.77
N GLN A 38 -8.03 -8.96 21.41
CA GLN A 38 -7.83 -10.39 21.65
C GLN A 38 -8.30 -11.23 20.46
N PRO A 39 -7.64 -12.36 20.16
CA PRO A 39 -8.11 -13.30 19.14
C PRO A 39 -9.53 -13.80 19.43
N TYR A 40 -10.36 -13.92 18.41
CA TYR A 40 -11.77 -14.31 18.54
C TYR A 40 -12.00 -15.61 19.31
N PRO A 41 -11.19 -16.68 19.17
CA PRO A 41 -11.35 -17.89 20.00
C PRO A 41 -11.22 -17.59 21.50
N MET A 42 -10.38 -16.65 21.90
CA MET A 42 -10.22 -16.24 23.29
C MET A 42 -11.43 -15.44 23.80
N LEU A 43 -12.01 -14.60 22.94
CA LEU A 43 -13.26 -13.88 23.25
C LEU A 43 -14.42 -14.85 23.50
N VAL A 44 -14.54 -15.89 22.69
CA VAL A 44 -15.63 -16.88 22.80
C VAL A 44 -15.56 -17.67 24.11
N VAL A 45 -14.40 -17.94 24.68
CA VAL A 45 -14.25 -18.67 25.95
C VAL A 45 -14.20 -17.76 27.17
N SER A 46 -14.17 -16.44 26.98
CA SER A 46 -14.13 -15.46 28.05
C SER A 46 -15.55 -15.17 28.61
N ASP A 47 -15.62 -14.71 29.86
CA ASP A 47 -16.84 -14.17 30.47
C ASP A 47 -17.05 -12.67 30.14
N GLY A 48 -16.39 -12.19 29.08
CA GLY A 48 -16.45 -10.79 28.68
C GLY A 48 -17.83 -10.35 28.17
N LYS A 49 -18.14 -9.05 28.33
CA LYS A 49 -19.40 -8.45 27.90
C LYS A 49 -19.14 -7.53 26.70
N VAL A 50 -19.91 -7.70 25.64
CA VAL A 50 -19.84 -6.91 24.42
C VAL A 50 -20.36 -5.48 24.61
N ASN A 51 -21.29 -5.27 25.55
CA ASN A 51 -21.95 -3.96 25.75
C ASN A 51 -21.00 -2.78 25.92
N GLN A 52 -19.79 -2.98 26.46
CA GLN A 52 -18.79 -1.91 26.63
C GLN A 52 -18.26 -1.37 25.33
N LYS A 53 -18.36 -2.12 24.23
CA LYS A 53 -17.86 -1.77 22.90
C LYS A 53 -18.93 -1.72 21.81
N ILE A 54 -20.21 -1.85 22.20
CA ILE A 54 -21.31 -1.96 21.23
C ILE A 54 -21.44 -0.69 20.36
N ASP A 55 -21.24 0.49 20.93
CA ASP A 55 -21.34 1.74 20.18
C ASP A 55 -20.17 1.92 19.21
N LEU A 56 -18.96 1.45 19.58
CA LEU A 56 -17.81 1.39 18.69
C LEU A 56 -18.08 0.47 17.51
N LEU A 57 -18.57 -0.76 17.78
CA LEU A 57 -18.91 -1.74 16.73
C LEU A 57 -20.00 -1.22 15.79
N LYS A 58 -21.02 -0.54 16.31
CA LYS A 58 -22.06 0.12 15.49
C LYS A 58 -21.49 1.23 14.63
N GLY A 59 -20.57 2.03 15.18
CA GLY A 59 -19.89 3.07 14.43
C GLY A 59 -19.07 2.52 13.26
N TRP A 60 -18.29 1.47 13.51
CA TRP A 60 -17.53 0.77 12.45
C TRP A 60 -18.45 0.12 11.42
N LEU A 61 -19.51 -0.57 11.87
CA LEU A 61 -20.50 -1.16 10.96
C LEU A 61 -21.13 -0.10 10.04
N SER A 62 -21.53 1.05 10.57
CA SER A 62 -22.11 2.14 9.78
C SER A 62 -21.15 2.65 8.70
N ARG A 63 -19.84 2.76 9.00
CA ARG A 63 -18.83 3.17 8.03
C ARG A 63 -18.63 2.13 6.93
N LEU A 64 -18.57 0.84 7.29
CA LEU A 64 -18.45 -0.27 6.33
C LEU A 64 -19.68 -0.35 5.40
N LEU A 65 -20.89 -0.18 5.94
CA LEU A 65 -22.12 -0.12 5.13
C LEU A 65 -22.19 1.15 4.24
N GLY A 66 -21.41 2.18 4.57
CA GLY A 66 -21.15 3.35 3.75
C GLY A 66 -19.98 3.15 2.78
N HIS A 67 -19.55 1.91 2.52
CA HIS A 67 -18.52 1.51 1.56
C HIS A 67 -17.09 1.95 1.92
N GLU A 68 -16.87 2.39 3.16
CA GLU A 68 -15.51 2.72 3.59
C GLU A 68 -14.68 1.44 3.79
N PRO A 69 -13.45 1.34 3.23
CA PRO A 69 -12.60 0.17 3.40
C PRO A 69 -12.34 -0.17 4.86
N LEU A 70 -12.28 -1.47 5.17
CA LEU A 70 -12.04 -1.97 6.52
C LEU A 70 -10.78 -1.33 7.14
N GLN A 71 -9.72 -1.19 6.37
CA GLN A 71 -8.45 -0.62 6.83
C GLN A 71 -8.60 0.85 7.26
N TYR A 72 -9.41 1.64 6.55
CA TYR A 72 -9.70 3.02 6.96
C TYR A 72 -10.62 3.08 8.19
N VAL A 73 -11.59 2.16 8.28
CA VAL A 73 -12.47 2.05 9.44
C VAL A 73 -11.67 1.75 10.70
N LEU A 74 -10.69 0.83 10.62
CA LEU A 74 -9.81 0.45 11.73
C LEU A 74 -8.66 1.45 11.93
N GLY A 75 -8.27 2.18 10.87
CA GLY A 75 -7.18 3.15 10.90
C GLY A 75 -5.78 2.53 10.72
N HIS A 76 -5.69 1.24 10.39
CA HIS A 76 -4.41 0.56 10.19
C HIS A 76 -4.52 -0.65 9.25
N THR A 77 -3.37 -1.13 8.77
CA THR A 77 -3.21 -2.33 7.95
C THR A 77 -1.88 -2.99 8.20
N SER A 78 -1.81 -4.32 7.98
CA SER A 78 -0.53 -5.03 8.00
C SER A 78 0.23 -4.85 6.70
N PHE A 79 1.55 -4.66 6.77
CA PHE A 79 2.45 -4.64 5.61
C PHE A 79 3.83 -5.14 5.99
N CYS A 80 4.32 -6.21 5.35
CA CYS A 80 5.63 -6.83 5.63
C CYS A 80 5.86 -7.10 7.13
N GLY A 81 4.82 -7.54 7.84
CA GLY A 81 4.85 -7.79 9.28
C GLY A 81 4.95 -6.52 10.15
N MET A 82 4.61 -5.38 9.59
CA MET A 82 4.45 -4.10 10.28
C MET A 82 2.97 -3.73 10.30
N ASP A 83 2.50 -3.13 11.39
CA ASP A 83 1.17 -2.57 11.52
C ASP A 83 1.23 -1.07 11.21
N LEU A 84 0.80 -0.68 10.01
CA LEU A 84 0.88 0.68 9.49
C LEU A 84 -0.42 1.44 9.71
N TYR A 85 -0.34 2.67 10.20
CA TYR A 85 -1.43 3.60 10.19
C TYR A 85 -1.81 3.95 8.75
N VAL A 86 -3.10 3.94 8.45
CA VAL A 86 -3.69 4.39 7.18
C VAL A 86 -4.93 5.25 7.44
N SER A 87 -5.24 6.13 6.52
CA SER A 87 -6.45 6.95 6.57
C SER A 87 -6.94 7.29 5.17
N SER A 88 -8.20 7.66 5.03
CA SER A 88 -8.74 8.13 3.75
C SER A 88 -7.83 9.19 3.11
N GLY A 89 -7.63 9.11 1.80
CA GLY A 89 -6.73 9.99 1.04
C GLY A 89 -5.29 9.50 0.90
N VAL A 90 -4.96 8.29 1.40
CA VAL A 90 -3.67 7.61 1.18
C VAL A 90 -3.94 6.19 0.70
N LEU A 91 -3.28 5.75 -0.37
CA LEU A 91 -3.42 4.39 -0.89
C LEU A 91 -3.19 3.36 0.22
N ILE A 92 -4.12 2.42 0.39
CA ILE A 92 -3.94 1.28 1.30
C ILE A 92 -2.84 0.38 0.73
N PRO A 93 -1.76 0.09 1.49
CA PRO A 93 -0.72 -0.83 1.03
C PRO A 93 -1.28 -2.17 0.57
N ARG A 94 -0.85 -2.62 -0.61
CA ARG A 94 -1.36 -3.84 -1.25
C ARG A 94 -0.44 -5.04 -1.00
N PRO A 95 -0.97 -6.28 -1.00
CA PRO A 95 -0.15 -7.50 -0.90
C PRO A 95 0.89 -7.61 -2.02
N GLU A 96 0.56 -7.18 -3.23
CA GLU A 96 1.48 -7.16 -4.36
C GLU A 96 2.69 -6.25 -4.08
N THR A 97 2.48 -5.12 -3.40
CA THR A 97 3.57 -4.22 -3.01
C THR A 97 4.48 -4.87 -1.93
N GLU A 98 3.92 -5.71 -1.04
CA GLU A 98 4.75 -6.54 -0.14
C GLU A 98 5.64 -7.51 -0.92
N GLU A 99 5.10 -8.14 -1.95
CA GLU A 99 5.85 -9.08 -2.79
C GLU A 99 7.03 -8.38 -3.48
N LEU A 100 6.84 -7.15 -4.02
CA LEU A 100 7.94 -6.34 -4.55
C LEU A 100 9.04 -6.13 -3.50
N CYS A 101 8.68 -5.80 -2.27
CA CYS A 101 9.63 -5.65 -1.17
C CYS A 101 10.46 -6.92 -0.92
N TYR A 102 9.82 -8.09 -0.91
CA TYR A 102 10.52 -9.37 -0.74
C TYR A 102 11.39 -9.72 -1.96
N ILE A 103 10.97 -9.42 -3.19
CA ILE A 103 11.74 -9.61 -4.41
C ILE A 103 13.05 -8.82 -4.34
N ILE A 104 13.00 -7.51 -4.08
CA ILE A 104 14.21 -6.67 -4.03
C ILE A 104 15.18 -7.12 -2.94
N ARG A 105 14.67 -7.58 -1.79
CA ARG A 105 15.48 -8.11 -0.70
C ARG A 105 16.11 -9.45 -1.05
N SER A 106 15.33 -10.41 -1.55
CA SER A 106 15.79 -11.78 -1.85
C SER A 106 16.84 -11.82 -2.96
N ARG A 107 16.79 -10.85 -3.88
CA ARG A 107 17.75 -10.69 -4.98
C ARG A 107 19.00 -9.93 -4.59
N GLY A 108 19.11 -9.49 -3.33
CA GLY A 108 20.28 -8.75 -2.83
C GLY A 108 20.35 -7.31 -3.33
N HIS A 109 19.28 -6.76 -3.88
CA HIS A 109 19.22 -5.35 -4.29
C HIS A 109 19.02 -4.41 -3.09
N LEU A 110 18.45 -4.94 -2.00
CA LEU A 110 18.30 -4.24 -0.73
C LEU A 110 19.20 -4.89 0.32
N PHE A 111 20.14 -4.11 0.88
CA PHE A 111 21.13 -4.56 1.87
C PHE A 111 21.41 -3.47 2.91
N PRO A 112 21.95 -3.81 4.09
CA PRO A 112 22.31 -2.83 5.12
C PRO A 112 23.30 -1.79 4.60
N GLY A 113 22.95 -0.49 4.77
CA GLY A 113 23.74 0.63 4.31
C GLY A 113 23.50 1.05 2.86
N ALA A 114 22.65 0.33 2.08
CA ALA A 114 22.26 0.74 0.74
C ALA A 114 21.65 2.14 0.76
N THR A 115 22.06 3.00 -0.16
CA THR A 115 21.42 4.30 -0.40
C THR A 115 20.20 4.08 -1.28
N SER A 116 19.02 4.27 -0.73
CA SER A 116 17.77 3.91 -1.38
C SER A 116 16.75 5.05 -1.37
N ILE A 117 15.86 5.07 -2.34
CA ILE A 117 14.77 6.03 -2.39
C ILE A 117 13.45 5.34 -2.76
N ASP A 118 12.37 5.76 -2.09
CA ASP A 118 10.98 5.37 -2.36
C ASP A 118 10.24 6.55 -2.98
N LEU A 119 9.82 6.41 -4.22
CA LEU A 119 9.11 7.45 -4.98
C LEU A 119 7.62 7.14 -5.02
N CYS A 120 6.77 8.16 -4.77
CA CYS A 120 5.33 8.01 -4.54
C CYS A 120 5.06 7.16 -3.28
N THR A 121 5.71 7.52 -2.17
CA THR A 121 5.82 6.70 -0.97
C THR A 121 4.47 6.43 -0.26
N GLY A 122 3.44 7.25 -0.48
CA GLY A 122 2.12 7.10 0.12
C GLY A 122 2.19 7.06 1.65
N SER A 123 1.79 5.93 2.24
CA SER A 123 1.85 5.69 3.69
C SER A 123 3.27 5.46 4.25
N GLY A 124 4.29 5.44 3.38
CA GLY A 124 5.66 5.11 3.74
C GLY A 124 5.96 3.61 3.80
N ALA A 125 5.08 2.76 3.30
CA ALA A 125 5.16 1.31 3.46
C ALA A 125 6.47 0.70 2.93
N ILE A 126 6.85 1.02 1.68
CA ILE A 126 8.11 0.55 1.06
C ILE A 126 9.32 1.16 1.78
N ALA A 127 9.28 2.48 2.03
CA ALA A 127 10.36 3.19 2.72
C ALA A 127 10.67 2.58 4.10
N LEU A 128 9.63 2.29 4.89
CA LEU A 128 9.74 1.64 6.20
C LEU A 128 10.34 0.24 6.10
N PHE A 129 9.91 -0.55 5.11
CA PHE A 129 10.50 -1.87 4.88
C PHE A 129 12.00 -1.77 4.56
N MET A 130 12.38 -0.85 3.68
CA MET A 130 13.79 -0.64 3.31
C MET A 130 14.62 -0.20 4.50
N ALA A 131 14.12 0.76 5.30
CA ALA A 131 14.81 1.23 6.50
C ALA A 131 14.94 0.13 7.57
N LYS A 132 13.90 -0.70 7.75
CA LYS A 132 13.94 -1.87 8.64
C LYS A 132 14.97 -2.91 8.21
N CYS A 133 15.27 -2.99 6.91
CA CYS A 133 16.36 -3.81 6.37
C CYS A 133 17.75 -3.16 6.51
N GLY A 134 17.84 -1.96 7.11
CA GLY A 134 19.10 -1.26 7.38
C GLY A 134 19.58 -0.35 6.26
N ALA A 135 18.77 -0.08 5.24
CA ALA A 135 19.10 0.88 4.19
C ALA A 135 19.03 2.33 4.72
N LYS A 136 19.77 3.23 4.07
CA LYS A 136 19.60 4.69 4.21
C LYS A 136 18.54 5.12 3.20
N VAL A 137 17.40 5.61 3.72
CA VAL A 137 16.20 5.78 2.89
C VAL A 137 15.80 7.24 2.79
N GLU A 138 15.60 7.68 1.56
CA GLU A 138 14.81 8.87 1.21
C GLU A 138 13.43 8.41 0.76
N ALA A 139 12.39 9.23 1.02
CA ALA A 139 11.04 8.94 0.58
C ALA A 139 10.35 10.23 0.11
N ILE A 140 9.68 10.16 -1.02
CA ILE A 140 9.09 11.32 -1.68
C ILE A 140 7.63 11.07 -2.00
N ASP A 141 6.80 12.08 -1.71
CA ASP A 141 5.42 12.15 -2.19
C ASP A 141 5.02 13.60 -2.48
N ILE A 142 4.08 13.79 -3.39
CA ILE A 142 3.51 15.11 -3.69
C ILE A 142 2.45 15.51 -2.66
N SER A 143 1.75 14.52 -2.09
CA SER A 143 0.63 14.70 -1.16
C SER A 143 1.11 15.02 0.25
N PRO A 144 0.82 16.21 0.81
CA PRO A 144 1.14 16.50 2.19
C PRO A 144 0.38 15.61 3.18
N HIS A 145 -0.79 15.09 2.77
CA HIS A 145 -1.55 14.16 3.60
C HIS A 145 -0.86 12.79 3.67
N ALA A 146 -0.41 12.25 2.52
CA ALA A 146 0.36 11.01 2.47
C ALA A 146 1.63 11.11 3.34
N LEU A 147 2.38 12.20 3.23
CA LEU A 147 3.57 12.45 4.03
C LEU A 147 3.26 12.52 5.54
N SER A 148 2.12 13.10 5.93
CA SER A 148 1.71 13.12 7.36
C SER A 148 1.40 11.70 7.87
N VAL A 149 0.85 10.82 7.02
CA VAL A 149 0.63 9.40 7.35
C VAL A 149 1.97 8.66 7.42
N ALA A 150 2.85 8.85 6.45
CA ALA A 150 4.18 8.27 6.44
C ALA A 150 5.00 8.69 7.67
N GLU A 151 4.97 9.96 8.06
CA GLU A 151 5.64 10.49 9.23
C GLU A 151 5.17 9.81 10.54
N LYS A 152 3.85 9.60 10.70
CA LYS A 152 3.30 8.85 11.84
C LYS A 152 3.82 7.41 11.88
N ASN A 153 3.89 6.75 10.73
CA ASN A 153 4.41 5.40 10.61
C ASN A 153 5.91 5.35 10.92
N ILE A 154 6.69 6.27 10.39
CA ILE A 154 8.13 6.39 10.65
C ILE A 154 8.38 6.58 12.16
N HIS A 155 7.65 7.49 12.79
CA HIS A 155 7.76 7.75 14.21
C HIS A 155 7.36 6.51 15.06
N ARG A 156 6.29 5.81 14.67
CA ARG A 156 5.83 4.58 15.36
C ARG A 156 6.91 3.51 15.43
N TYR A 157 7.73 3.39 14.39
CA TYR A 157 8.80 2.39 14.33
C TYR A 157 10.17 2.92 14.74
N GLY A 158 10.30 4.21 15.04
CA GLY A 158 11.57 4.83 15.44
C GLY A 158 12.66 4.71 14.37
N LEU A 159 12.28 4.71 13.10
CA LEU A 159 13.19 4.60 11.96
C LEU A 159 13.60 5.99 11.46
N GLU A 160 14.80 6.08 10.87
CA GLU A 160 15.30 7.29 10.23
C GLU A 160 15.07 7.21 8.72
N ILE A 161 14.17 8.05 8.20
CA ILE A 161 13.85 8.18 6.78
C ILE A 161 13.78 9.67 6.45
N ASP A 162 14.51 10.09 5.42
CA ASP A 162 14.47 11.47 4.92
C ASP A 162 13.22 11.67 4.05
N LEU A 163 12.15 12.14 4.68
CA LEU A 163 10.85 12.32 4.05
C LEU A 163 10.73 13.71 3.43
N GLN A 164 10.36 13.78 2.15
CA GLN A 164 10.28 15.02 1.41
C GLN A 164 8.96 15.16 0.67
N ARG A 165 8.44 16.38 0.68
CA ARG A 165 7.40 16.78 -0.28
C ARG A 165 8.05 17.24 -1.57
N ALA A 166 7.80 16.53 -2.67
CA ALA A 166 8.23 16.96 -4.00
C ALA A 166 7.28 16.43 -5.09
N ASP A 167 7.17 17.20 -6.15
CA ASP A 167 6.54 16.79 -7.39
C ASP A 167 7.64 16.31 -8.35
N LEU A 168 7.59 15.05 -8.76
CA LEU A 168 8.55 14.49 -9.72
C LEU A 168 8.52 15.22 -11.08
N PHE A 169 7.39 15.88 -11.41
CA PHE A 169 7.21 16.62 -12.65
C PHE A 169 7.54 18.10 -12.54
N ASP A 170 7.89 18.59 -11.36
CA ASP A 170 8.42 19.96 -11.24
C ASP A 170 9.74 20.08 -12.04
N ALA A 171 9.82 21.09 -12.90
CA ALA A 171 11.00 21.36 -13.72
C ALA A 171 12.25 21.69 -12.88
N HIS A 172 12.09 22.12 -11.64
CA HIS A 172 13.18 22.44 -10.71
C HIS A 172 13.50 21.29 -9.76
N PHE A 173 12.74 20.19 -9.81
CA PHE A 173 13.04 19.02 -8.99
C PHE A 173 14.30 18.33 -9.50
N SER A 174 15.22 18.06 -8.58
CA SER A 174 16.41 17.24 -8.82
C SER A 174 16.67 16.30 -7.65
N PRO A 175 17.12 15.05 -7.91
CA PRO A 175 17.51 14.12 -6.87
C PRO A 175 18.61 14.69 -5.97
N LYS A 176 18.57 14.41 -4.67
CA LYS A 176 19.64 14.78 -3.73
C LYS A 176 20.95 14.04 -4.02
N CYS A 177 20.86 12.78 -4.43
CA CYS A 177 21.98 11.96 -4.83
C CYS A 177 21.99 11.76 -6.34
N GLN A 178 23.18 11.77 -6.94
CA GLN A 178 23.35 11.49 -8.37
C GLN A 178 23.17 10.00 -8.69
N GLN A 179 23.37 9.12 -7.71
CA GLN A 179 23.29 7.68 -7.87
C GLN A 179 22.81 7.03 -6.57
N TYR A 180 21.76 6.23 -6.67
CA TYR A 180 21.26 5.36 -5.62
C TYR A 180 21.67 3.90 -5.88
N ASP A 181 21.80 3.12 -4.80
CA ASP A 181 21.91 1.67 -4.92
C ASP A 181 20.57 1.09 -5.39
N LEU A 182 19.46 1.65 -4.90
CA LEU A 182 18.11 1.18 -5.20
C LEU A 182 17.11 2.34 -5.25
N VAL A 183 16.37 2.42 -6.34
CA VAL A 183 15.19 3.28 -6.50
C VAL A 183 13.97 2.37 -6.57
N VAL A 184 12.99 2.58 -5.71
CA VAL A 184 11.73 1.82 -5.74
C VAL A 184 10.58 2.78 -5.96
N SER A 185 9.57 2.33 -6.69
CA SER A 185 8.32 3.06 -6.81
C SER A 185 7.15 2.11 -7.07
N ASN A 186 6.04 2.37 -6.38
CA ASN A 186 4.71 1.95 -6.80
C ASN A 186 3.97 3.22 -7.25
N PRO A 187 4.23 3.72 -8.47
CA PRO A 187 3.63 4.94 -8.96
C PRO A 187 2.19 4.69 -9.41
N PRO A 188 1.38 5.72 -9.63
CA PRO A 188 0.11 5.57 -10.32
C PRO A 188 0.32 4.88 -11.68
N TYR A 189 -0.47 3.83 -11.97
CA TYR A 189 -0.33 3.05 -13.20
C TYR A 189 -1.66 2.54 -13.78
N VAL A 190 -2.79 2.77 -13.11
CA VAL A 190 -4.10 2.34 -13.59
C VAL A 190 -4.55 3.29 -14.70
N LEU A 191 -4.96 2.74 -15.84
CA LEU A 191 -5.46 3.54 -16.95
C LEU A 191 -6.91 4.01 -16.68
N ASN A 192 -7.27 5.20 -17.15
CA ASN A 192 -8.63 5.70 -16.96
C ASN A 192 -9.70 4.76 -17.56
N LYS A 193 -9.39 4.07 -18.65
CA LYS A 193 -10.29 3.06 -19.28
C LYS A 193 -10.55 1.84 -18.40
N GLU A 194 -9.67 1.54 -17.43
CA GLU A 194 -9.81 0.41 -16.49
C GLU A 194 -10.76 0.72 -15.31
N ARG A 195 -11.23 1.99 -15.16
CA ARG A 195 -12.14 2.40 -14.06
C ARG A 195 -13.37 1.51 -13.93
N MET A 196 -13.94 1.09 -15.07
CA MET A 196 -15.17 0.28 -15.08
C MET A 196 -14.97 -1.15 -14.55
N GLU A 197 -13.73 -1.60 -14.46
CA GLU A 197 -13.35 -2.92 -13.96
C GLU A 197 -12.96 -2.92 -12.47
N MET A 198 -12.85 -1.72 -11.88
CA MET A 198 -12.45 -1.57 -10.49
C MET A 198 -13.63 -1.68 -9.53
N GLU A 199 -13.35 -2.17 -8.34
CA GLU A 199 -14.34 -2.22 -7.27
C GLU A 199 -14.82 -0.81 -6.90
N PRO A 200 -16.15 -0.57 -6.76
CA PRO A 200 -16.70 0.75 -6.48
C PRO A 200 -16.10 1.44 -5.26
N HIS A 201 -15.85 0.68 -4.19
CA HIS A 201 -15.30 1.23 -2.95
C HIS A 201 -13.89 1.81 -3.14
N VAL A 202 -13.06 1.25 -4.04
CA VAL A 202 -11.73 1.80 -4.35
C VAL A 202 -11.87 3.16 -5.02
N LEU A 203 -12.78 3.26 -6.01
CA LEU A 203 -13.03 4.49 -6.76
C LEU A 203 -13.59 5.62 -5.89
N GLU A 204 -14.40 5.27 -4.90
CA GLU A 204 -15.10 6.24 -4.04
C GLU A 204 -14.23 6.75 -2.87
N THR A 205 -13.25 5.96 -2.43
CA THR A 205 -12.58 6.21 -1.15
C THR A 205 -11.07 6.40 -1.24
N GLU A 206 -10.40 5.81 -2.24
CA GLU A 206 -8.98 5.97 -2.41
C GLU A 206 -8.62 7.15 -3.32
N PRO A 207 -7.47 7.81 -3.13
CA PRO A 207 -7.14 9.03 -3.87
C PRO A 207 -6.87 8.72 -5.36
N GLU A 208 -7.64 9.33 -6.26
CA GLU A 208 -7.47 9.15 -7.70
C GLU A 208 -6.05 9.41 -8.19
N MET A 209 -5.38 10.40 -7.60
CA MET A 209 -4.00 10.75 -7.96
C MET A 209 -2.97 9.65 -7.63
N ALA A 210 -3.30 8.72 -6.73
CA ALA A 210 -2.45 7.57 -6.40
C ALA A 210 -2.74 6.35 -7.29
N LEU A 211 -3.80 6.39 -8.09
CA LEU A 211 -4.26 5.27 -8.90
C LEU A 211 -4.04 5.51 -10.39
N PHE A 212 -4.50 6.65 -10.91
CA PHE A 212 -4.72 6.81 -12.34
C PHE A 212 -3.63 7.58 -13.07
N VAL A 213 -3.39 7.12 -14.31
CA VAL A 213 -2.58 7.81 -15.32
C VAL A 213 -3.42 8.04 -16.58
N PRO A 214 -3.04 9.03 -17.44
CA PRO A 214 -3.67 9.23 -18.74
C PRO A 214 -3.55 8.00 -19.64
N ASP A 215 -4.62 7.69 -20.38
CA ASP A 215 -4.64 6.55 -21.31
C ASP A 215 -3.67 6.71 -22.49
N ASP A 216 -3.36 7.95 -22.86
CA ASP A 216 -2.43 8.31 -23.94
C ASP A 216 -0.95 8.37 -23.49
N ASP A 217 -0.68 8.31 -22.19
CA ASP A 217 0.68 8.21 -21.64
C ASP A 217 0.76 7.27 -20.42
N PRO A 218 0.59 5.97 -20.61
CA PRO A 218 0.51 4.98 -19.52
C PRO A 218 1.83 4.80 -18.77
N ILE A 219 2.96 5.21 -19.36
CA ILE A 219 4.30 5.05 -18.79
C ILE A 219 4.91 6.38 -18.30
N LEU A 220 4.09 7.40 -18.10
CA LEU A 220 4.46 8.75 -17.72
C LEU A 220 5.45 8.79 -16.54
N PHE A 221 5.10 8.14 -15.43
CA PHE A 221 5.94 8.11 -14.23
C PHE A 221 7.26 7.38 -14.45
N TYR A 222 7.23 6.23 -15.12
CA TYR A 222 8.45 5.43 -15.38
C TYR A 222 9.44 6.18 -16.26
N ARG A 223 8.95 6.91 -17.27
CA ARG A 223 9.78 7.78 -18.13
C ARG A 223 10.44 8.87 -17.29
N ARG A 224 9.66 9.55 -16.46
CA ARG A 224 10.19 10.61 -15.60
C ARG A 224 11.19 10.08 -14.58
N ILE A 225 10.92 8.94 -13.97
CA ILE A 225 11.85 8.29 -13.03
C ILE A 225 13.15 7.87 -13.77
N LYS A 226 13.05 7.31 -14.97
CA LYS A 226 14.23 7.03 -15.77
C LYS A 226 15.07 8.30 -16.03
N GLU A 227 14.46 9.39 -16.46
CA GLU A 227 15.17 10.67 -16.68
C GLU A 227 15.96 11.13 -15.45
N LEU A 228 15.36 11.03 -14.28
CA LEU A 228 15.93 11.51 -13.02
C LEU A 228 16.96 10.56 -12.41
N TYR A 229 16.77 9.25 -12.54
CA TYR A 229 17.49 8.23 -11.76
C TYR A 229 18.20 7.17 -12.59
N ASN A 230 18.36 7.36 -13.91
CA ASN A 230 18.96 6.36 -14.81
C ASN A 230 20.39 5.91 -14.42
N ASN A 231 21.12 6.74 -13.67
CA ASN A 231 22.45 6.41 -13.17
C ASN A 231 22.44 5.50 -11.93
N SER A 232 21.29 5.23 -11.36
CA SER A 232 21.15 4.36 -10.18
C SER A 232 21.40 2.91 -10.56
N LYS A 233 21.88 2.10 -9.60
CA LYS A 233 22.26 0.70 -9.89
C LYS A 233 21.06 -0.15 -10.22
N VAL A 234 19.96 0.02 -9.46
CA VAL A 234 18.73 -0.73 -9.64
C VAL A 234 17.52 0.19 -9.57
N LEU A 235 16.59 0.03 -10.51
CA LEU A 235 15.24 0.60 -10.43
C LEU A 235 14.26 -0.57 -10.30
N ALA A 236 13.34 -0.50 -9.34
CA ALA A 236 12.35 -1.53 -9.07
C ALA A 236 10.95 -0.93 -9.04
N PHE A 237 10.03 -1.49 -9.80
CA PHE A 237 8.70 -0.93 -10.00
C PHE A 237 7.60 -1.96 -9.84
N GLU A 238 6.48 -1.53 -9.26
CA GLU A 238 5.19 -2.13 -9.55
C GLU A 238 4.65 -1.53 -10.86
N ILE A 239 4.04 -2.37 -11.72
CA ILE A 239 3.66 -1.96 -13.08
C ILE A 239 2.25 -2.44 -13.46
N ASN A 240 1.63 -1.75 -14.42
CA ASN A 240 0.48 -2.28 -15.13
C ASN A 240 0.92 -3.34 -16.14
N PRO A 241 0.34 -4.57 -16.12
CA PRO A 241 0.67 -5.61 -17.10
C PRO A 241 0.47 -5.20 -18.56
N LEU A 242 -0.44 -4.27 -18.82
CA LEU A 242 -0.72 -3.77 -20.17
C LEU A 242 0.44 -2.95 -20.77
N CYS A 243 1.36 -2.44 -19.92
CA CYS A 243 2.44 -1.55 -20.34
C CYS A 243 3.81 -2.24 -20.51
N VAL A 244 3.85 -3.58 -20.47
CA VAL A 244 5.11 -4.35 -20.56
C VAL A 244 5.89 -4.05 -21.84
N GLY A 245 5.20 -3.86 -22.98
CA GLY A 245 5.81 -3.54 -24.27
C GLY A 245 6.52 -2.20 -24.22
N GLU A 246 5.81 -1.15 -23.83
CA GLU A 246 6.32 0.22 -23.74
C GLU A 246 7.45 0.35 -22.71
N LEU A 247 7.34 -0.35 -21.58
CA LEU A 247 8.37 -0.37 -20.55
C LEU A 247 9.65 -1.06 -21.04
N ARG A 248 9.54 -2.13 -21.83
CA ARG A 248 10.68 -2.79 -22.45
C ARG A 248 11.39 -1.88 -23.44
N GLU A 249 10.62 -1.12 -24.22
CA GLU A 249 11.17 -0.11 -25.15
C GLU A 249 11.78 1.06 -24.37
N LEU A 250 11.13 1.53 -23.31
CA LEU A 250 11.67 2.61 -22.50
C LEU A 250 13.06 2.28 -21.93
N PHE A 251 13.25 1.07 -21.40
CA PHE A 251 14.52 0.64 -20.77
C PHE A 251 15.41 -0.21 -21.68
N TYR A 252 15.35 -0.02 -23.03
CA TYR A 252 16.10 -0.81 -24.01
C TYR A 252 17.63 -0.79 -23.81
N ASP A 253 18.14 0.25 -23.16
CA ASP A 253 19.55 0.50 -22.86
C ASP A 253 20.04 -0.13 -21.55
N ARG A 254 19.15 -0.82 -20.83
CA ARG A 254 19.45 -1.50 -19.57
C ARG A 254 18.93 -2.94 -19.58
N LYS A 255 19.44 -3.77 -18.68
CA LYS A 255 18.90 -5.11 -18.48
C LYS A 255 17.59 -5.01 -17.71
N VAL A 256 16.51 -5.56 -18.27
CA VAL A 256 15.17 -5.57 -17.68
C VAL A 256 14.73 -7.00 -17.35
N GLU A 257 14.09 -7.14 -16.21
CA GLU A 257 13.43 -8.38 -15.78
C GLU A 257 12.00 -8.06 -15.39
N PHE A 258 11.04 -8.70 -16.07
CA PHE A 258 9.62 -8.65 -15.75
C PHE A 258 9.26 -9.89 -14.94
N ILE A 259 8.56 -9.71 -13.82
CA ILE A 259 8.27 -10.76 -12.85
C ILE A 259 6.76 -10.80 -12.63
N GLU A 260 6.22 -12.01 -12.57
CA GLU A 260 4.81 -12.25 -12.28
C GLU A 260 4.56 -12.21 -10.76
N ASP A 261 3.39 -11.71 -10.37
CA ASP A 261 2.88 -11.80 -9.01
C ASP A 261 2.34 -13.22 -8.71
N PHE A 262 1.93 -13.47 -7.47
CA PHE A 262 1.40 -14.77 -7.03
C PHE A 262 0.10 -15.17 -7.77
N ASN A 263 -0.54 -14.25 -8.52
CA ASN A 263 -1.70 -14.52 -9.39
C ASN A 263 -1.29 -14.80 -10.84
N GLY A 264 0.02 -14.81 -11.16
CA GLY A 264 0.55 -15.05 -12.51
C GLY A 264 0.40 -13.85 -13.45
N LYS A 265 0.21 -12.63 -12.92
CA LYS A 265 0.19 -11.38 -13.71
C LYS A 265 1.57 -10.72 -13.66
N THR A 266 2.09 -10.28 -14.79
CA THR A 266 3.34 -9.50 -14.84
C THR A 266 3.14 -8.18 -14.10
N ARG A 267 3.68 -8.09 -12.89
CA ARG A 267 3.41 -7.00 -11.95
C ARG A 267 4.65 -6.20 -11.57
N TYR A 268 5.85 -6.77 -11.74
CA TYR A 268 7.07 -6.11 -11.30
C TYR A 268 8.07 -5.98 -12.44
N LEU A 269 8.80 -4.87 -12.41
CA LEU A 269 9.91 -4.59 -13.31
C LEU A 269 11.16 -4.27 -12.47
N ILE A 270 12.22 -5.03 -12.70
CA ILE A 270 13.56 -4.75 -12.17
C ILE A 270 14.47 -4.36 -13.33
N VAL A 271 15.12 -3.21 -13.20
CA VAL A 271 16.06 -2.63 -14.20
C VAL A 271 17.43 -2.54 -13.56
N THR A 272 18.44 -3.19 -14.18
CA THR A 272 19.82 -3.25 -13.67
C THR A 272 20.84 -2.84 -14.72
#